data_95c24dd04087da307d2fa80d4252b202
#
_entry.id   95c24dd04087da307d2fa80d4252b202
#
_cell.length_a   1.000
_cell.length_b   1.000
_cell.length_c   1.000
_cell.angle_alpha   90.00
_cell.angle_beta   90.00
_cell.angle_gamma   90.00
#
_symmetry.space_group_name_H-M   'P 1'
#
loop_
_entity.id
_entity.type
_entity.pdbx_description
1 polymer ?
#
loop_
_entity_poly.entity_id
_entity_poly.type
_entity_poly.pdbx_seq_one_letter_code
_entity_poly.pdbx_strand_id
1 'polypeptide(L)'
;MSGEEGGAGSMSYDPEAAGRVRRLLSGRDDVAEKKMVGGLSFLVKGNMCCGVTGTALMVRVGAGDREQALGEPHVRPMEFAGRALSGFVCVDPAGFAEDDALARWVQRGLDFVSGFPAK
;
A
#
# COMPACT_ATOMS: atom_id res chain seq x y z
N MET A 1 -6.42 -14.66 -25.06
CA MET A 1 -6.37 -14.25 -24.54
C MET A 1 -6.35 -13.79 -24.02
N SER A 2 -6.07 -13.80 -24.01
CA SER A 2 -5.87 -13.34 -23.40
C SER A 2 -5.88 -12.76 -22.83
N GLY A 3 -5.79 -12.78 -22.76
CA GLY A 3 -5.47 -12.31 -22.07
C GLY A 3 -5.29 -11.84 -21.73
N GLU A 4 -4.93 -12.16 -21.82
CA GLU A 4 -4.57 -11.85 -21.34
C GLU A 4 -4.08 -11.35 -21.10
N GLU A 5 -4.01 -11.53 -21.55
CA GLU A 5 -3.45 -11.16 -21.14
C GLU A 5 -3.14 -10.59 -20.64
N GLY A 6 -3.33 -10.72 -20.78
CA GLY A 6 -2.77 -10.31 -20.16
C GLY A 6 -2.59 -10.13 -19.60
N GLY A 7 -2.51 -10.29 -19.68
CA GLY A 7 -1.93 -10.30 -18.95
C GLY A 7 -1.17 -10.03 -18.25
N ALA A 8 -0.77 -10.61 -18.36
CA ALA A 8 0.33 -10.75 -17.47
C ALA A 8 1.15 -9.52 -17.41
N GLY A 9 1.82 -9.22 -18.39
CA GLY A 9 2.69 -8.10 -18.37
C GLY A 9 2.02 -6.80 -17.98
N SER A 10 0.72 -6.83 -17.86
CA SER A 10 -0.02 -5.65 -17.47
C SER A 10 -0.14 -5.51 -15.96
N MET A 11 0.35 -6.47 -15.19
CA MET A 11 0.32 -6.37 -13.74
C MET A 11 1.32 -5.36 -13.25
N SER A 12 0.84 -4.31 -12.58
CA SER A 12 1.70 -3.29 -12.03
C SER A 12 1.97 -3.51 -10.55
N TYR A 13 1.64 -4.67 -10.02
CA TYR A 13 1.85 -5.02 -8.61
C TYR A 13 1.98 -6.52 -8.45
N ASP A 14 2.66 -6.92 -7.38
CA ASP A 14 2.85 -8.32 -7.05
C ASP A 14 1.56 -8.89 -6.45
N PRO A 15 0.94 -9.88 -7.11
CA PRO A 15 -0.32 -10.43 -6.60
C PRO A 15 -0.16 -11.16 -5.27
N GLU A 16 1.02 -11.70 -4.99
CA GLU A 16 1.24 -12.36 -3.71
C GLU A 16 1.24 -11.35 -2.57
N ALA A 17 1.93 -10.23 -2.76
CA ALA A 17 1.93 -9.17 -1.76
C ALA A 17 0.51 -8.64 -1.56
N ALA A 18 -0.23 -8.44 -2.65
CA ALA A 18 -1.61 -7.97 -2.56
C ALA A 18 -2.47 -8.95 -1.77
N GLY A 19 -2.27 -10.25 -1.99
CA GLY A 19 -3.01 -11.27 -1.25
C GLY A 19 -2.71 -11.26 0.23
N ARG A 20 -1.46 -10.99 0.60
CA ARG A 20 -1.09 -10.90 2.01
C ARG A 20 -1.78 -9.72 2.70
N VAL A 21 -1.81 -8.57 2.04
CA VAL A 21 -2.51 -7.40 2.57
C VAL A 21 -4.01 -7.68 2.67
N ARG A 22 -4.57 -8.28 1.62
CA ARG A 22 -6.00 -8.60 1.59
C ARG A 22 -6.39 -9.48 2.76
N ARG A 23 -5.55 -10.46 3.10
CA ARG A 23 -5.85 -11.33 4.25
C ARG A 23 -5.86 -10.57 5.56
N LEU A 24 -4.94 -9.63 5.73
CA LEU A 24 -4.91 -8.81 6.94
C LEU A 24 -6.17 -7.96 7.09
N LEU A 25 -6.78 -7.57 5.97
CA LEU A 25 -7.95 -6.70 5.99
C LEU A 25 -9.26 -7.47 5.86
N SER A 26 -9.21 -8.80 5.83
CA SER A 26 -10.36 -9.62 5.45
C SER A 26 -11.51 -9.56 6.46
N GLY A 27 -11.25 -9.20 7.71
CA GLY A 27 -12.31 -9.08 8.72
C GLY A 27 -13.07 -7.76 8.67
N ARG A 28 -12.70 -6.85 7.76
CA ARG A 28 -13.33 -5.55 7.68
C ARG A 28 -14.29 -5.51 6.50
N ASP A 29 -15.43 -4.85 6.68
CA ASP A 29 -16.41 -4.69 5.61
C ASP A 29 -16.37 -3.31 4.98
N ASP A 30 -15.40 -2.47 5.38
CA ASP A 30 -15.27 -1.10 4.89
C ASP A 30 -14.08 -0.93 3.94
N VAL A 31 -13.54 -2.02 3.41
CA VAL A 31 -12.34 -2.01 2.55
C VAL A 31 -12.74 -2.25 1.10
N ALA A 32 -12.19 -1.44 0.21
CA ALA A 32 -12.33 -1.62 -1.23
C ALA A 32 -10.94 -1.65 -1.85
N GLU A 33 -10.81 -2.34 -2.97
CA GLU A 33 -9.59 -2.37 -3.74
C GLU A 33 -9.78 -1.58 -5.02
N LYS A 34 -8.75 -0.84 -5.42
CA LYS A 34 -8.84 -0.03 -6.62
C LYS A 34 -7.48 0.06 -7.28
N LYS A 35 -7.43 -0.12 -8.59
CA LYS A 35 -6.18 0.06 -9.32
C LYS A 35 -5.95 1.54 -9.50
N MET A 36 -4.92 2.06 -8.85
CA MET A 36 -4.59 3.48 -8.94
C MET A 36 -3.18 3.70 -8.41
N VAL A 37 -2.62 4.85 -8.70
CA VAL A 37 -1.29 5.28 -8.21
C VAL A 37 -0.21 4.29 -8.61
N GLY A 38 -0.36 3.69 -9.79
CA GLY A 38 0.64 2.77 -10.33
C GLY A 38 0.61 1.38 -9.73
N GLY A 39 -0.47 1.00 -9.04
CA GLY A 39 -0.57 -0.33 -8.45
C GLY A 39 -1.97 -0.63 -7.99
N LEU A 40 -2.08 -1.45 -6.94
CA LEU A 40 -3.36 -1.80 -6.33
C LEU A 40 -3.45 -1.11 -4.98
N SER A 41 -4.48 -0.30 -4.80
CA SER A 41 -4.69 0.45 -3.55
C SER A 41 -5.82 -0.17 -2.74
N PHE A 42 -5.66 -0.13 -1.42
CA PHE A 42 -6.68 -0.59 -0.47
C PHE A 42 -7.24 0.65 0.22
N LEU A 43 -8.55 0.86 0.07
CA LEU A 43 -9.21 2.03 0.61
C LEU A 43 -10.11 1.60 1.77
N VAL A 44 -10.07 2.38 2.84
CA VAL A 44 -10.93 2.16 4.01
C VAL A 44 -11.91 3.31 4.05
N LYS A 45 -13.19 3.01 3.90
CA LYS A 45 -14.25 4.02 3.81
C LYS A 45 -13.94 5.05 2.73
N GLY A 46 -13.34 4.58 1.65
CA GLY A 46 -12.98 5.44 0.51
C GLY A 46 -11.65 6.15 0.63
N ASN A 47 -10.96 6.02 1.77
CA ASN A 47 -9.66 6.67 2.00
C ASN A 47 -8.55 5.65 1.81
N MET A 48 -7.57 5.96 0.95
CA MET A 48 -6.46 5.06 0.72
C MET A 48 -5.59 4.93 1.96
N CYS A 49 -5.37 3.69 2.42
CA CYS A 49 -4.50 3.47 3.58
C CYS A 49 -3.19 2.80 3.19
N CYS A 50 -3.20 1.93 2.21
CA CYS A 50 -1.99 1.25 1.76
C CYS A 50 -2.24 0.67 0.38
N GLY A 51 -1.20 0.04 -0.19
CA GLY A 51 -1.33 -0.59 -1.50
C GLY A 51 -0.04 -1.29 -1.86
N VAL A 52 -0.01 -1.83 -3.08
CA VAL A 52 1.14 -2.54 -3.60
C VAL A 52 1.44 -1.96 -4.98
N THR A 53 2.69 -1.56 -5.21
CA THR A 53 3.16 -1.12 -6.52
C THR A 53 4.43 -1.87 -6.85
N GLY A 54 4.47 -2.53 -8.02
CA GLY A 54 5.57 -3.45 -8.30
C GLY A 54 5.65 -4.48 -7.18
N THR A 55 6.82 -4.62 -6.57
CA THR A 55 7.00 -5.53 -5.43
C THR A 55 6.98 -4.79 -4.09
N ALA A 56 6.77 -3.47 -4.10
CA ALA A 56 6.85 -2.65 -2.90
C ALA A 56 5.47 -2.42 -2.29
N LEU A 57 5.47 -2.18 -0.99
CA LEU A 57 4.26 -1.83 -0.26
C LEU A 57 4.19 -0.31 -0.14
N MET A 58 3.05 0.26 -0.51
CA MET A 58 2.77 1.68 -0.30
C MET A 58 2.04 1.83 1.02
N VAL A 59 2.45 2.78 1.86
CA VAL A 59 1.79 3.01 3.15
C VAL A 59 1.54 4.50 3.31
N ARG A 60 0.31 4.85 3.66
CA ARG A 60 -0.04 6.23 3.95
C ARG A 60 0.22 6.49 5.42
N VAL A 61 1.35 7.13 5.71
CA VAL A 61 1.74 7.39 7.10
C VAL A 61 1.43 8.82 7.52
N GLY A 62 1.09 9.68 6.55
CA GLY A 62 0.85 11.07 6.82
C GLY A 62 2.12 11.89 6.72
N ALA A 63 1.97 13.17 6.33
CA ALA A 63 3.12 14.03 6.11
C ALA A 63 3.93 14.22 7.39
N GLY A 64 3.28 14.23 8.55
CA GLY A 64 3.97 14.45 9.81
C GLY A 64 4.89 13.32 10.23
N ASP A 65 4.53 12.07 9.87
CA ASP A 65 5.33 10.90 10.26
C ASP A 65 6.24 10.42 9.14
N ARG A 66 6.21 11.07 7.99
CA ARG A 66 6.93 10.59 6.82
C ARG A 66 8.43 10.51 7.03
N GLU A 67 9.01 11.56 7.63
CA GLU A 67 10.46 11.57 7.84
C GLU A 67 10.91 10.47 8.78
N GLN A 68 10.15 10.23 9.83
CA GLN A 68 10.47 9.16 10.75
C GLN A 68 10.41 7.80 10.05
N ALA A 69 9.37 7.60 9.25
CA ALA A 69 9.23 6.34 8.50
C ALA A 69 10.37 6.16 7.51
N LEU A 70 10.80 7.24 6.85
CA LEU A 70 11.90 7.15 5.89
C LEU A 70 13.22 6.76 6.54
N GLY A 71 13.36 6.94 7.85
CA GLY A 71 14.54 6.51 8.57
C GLY A 71 14.57 5.02 8.87
N GLU A 72 13.50 4.29 8.60
CA GLU A 72 13.47 2.86 8.88
C GLU A 72 14.08 2.06 7.73
N PRO A 73 14.61 0.86 8.03
CA PRO A 73 15.24 0.04 6.98
C PRO A 73 14.27 -0.30 5.87
N HIS A 74 14.75 -0.30 4.64
CA HIS A 74 14.01 -0.70 3.45
C HIS A 74 12.88 0.22 3.06
N VAL A 75 12.87 1.46 3.60
CA VAL A 75 11.83 2.45 3.33
C VAL A 75 12.41 3.54 2.46
N ARG A 76 11.65 3.94 1.45
CA ARG A 76 12.05 5.00 0.54
C ARG A 76 10.85 5.89 0.21
N PRO A 77 11.10 7.09 -0.31
CA PRO A 77 9.99 7.96 -0.70
C PRO A 77 9.13 7.31 -1.77
N MET A 78 7.84 7.56 -1.71
CA MET A 78 6.94 7.13 -2.77
C MET A 78 6.83 8.24 -3.80
N GLU A 79 7.04 7.86 -5.08
CA GLU A 79 6.92 8.79 -6.18
C GLU A 79 5.93 8.24 -7.19
N PHE A 80 5.18 9.14 -7.80
CA PHE A 80 4.24 8.77 -8.84
C PHE A 80 4.21 9.90 -9.87
N ALA A 81 4.38 9.53 -11.13
CA ALA A 81 4.40 10.48 -12.24
C ALA A 81 5.45 11.57 -12.04
N GLY A 82 6.61 11.19 -11.51
CA GLY A 82 7.73 12.12 -11.31
C GLY A 82 7.61 13.01 -10.09
N ARG A 83 6.62 12.79 -9.23
CA ARG A 83 6.39 13.63 -8.05
C ARG A 83 6.40 12.79 -6.80
N ALA A 84 7.00 13.33 -5.74
CA ALA A 84 6.96 12.69 -4.42
C ALA A 84 5.58 12.90 -3.80
N LEU A 85 5.04 11.84 -3.22
CA LEU A 85 3.75 11.90 -2.52
C LEU A 85 4.03 12.07 -1.04
N SER A 86 3.77 13.26 -0.52
CA SER A 86 4.28 13.67 0.79
C SER A 86 3.70 12.88 1.96
N GLY A 87 2.55 12.27 1.80
CA GLY A 87 1.95 11.51 2.89
C GLY A 87 2.24 10.02 2.85
N PHE A 88 3.07 9.56 1.90
CA PHE A 88 3.26 8.15 1.63
C PHE A 88 4.72 7.76 1.67
N VAL A 89 4.97 6.49 1.99
CA VAL A 89 6.29 5.88 1.81
C VAL A 89 6.13 4.55 1.10
N CYS A 90 7.21 4.09 0.48
CA CYS A 90 7.29 2.75 -0.08
C CYS A 90 8.20 1.90 0.79
N VAL A 91 7.78 0.67 1.06
CA VAL A 91 8.59 -0.30 1.80
C VAL A 91 8.98 -1.39 0.82
N ASP A 92 10.28 -1.63 0.68
CA ASP A 92 10.76 -2.68 -0.20
C ASP A 92 10.50 -4.06 0.42
N PRO A 93 10.49 -5.14 -0.39
CA PRO A 93 10.07 -6.45 0.11
C PRO A 93 10.75 -6.92 1.38
N ALA A 94 12.04 -6.62 1.56
CA ALA A 94 12.73 -7.02 2.77
C ALA A 94 12.14 -6.37 4.02
N GLY A 95 11.49 -5.23 3.87
CA GLY A 95 10.90 -4.52 5.01
C GLY A 95 9.56 -5.07 5.45
N PHE A 96 8.93 -5.94 4.66
CA PHE A 96 7.68 -6.57 5.05
C PHE A 96 7.67 -8.07 4.75
N ALA A 97 8.86 -8.68 4.69
CA ALA A 97 8.95 -10.11 4.43
C ALA A 97 8.29 -10.91 5.55
N GLU A 98 8.46 -10.49 6.80
CA GLU A 98 7.83 -11.13 7.95
C GLU A 98 6.39 -10.66 8.08
N ASP A 99 5.50 -11.58 8.45
CA ASP A 99 4.09 -11.23 8.61
C ASP A 99 3.86 -10.15 9.66
N ASP A 100 4.64 -10.19 10.75
CA ASP A 100 4.52 -9.17 11.80
C ASP A 100 4.89 -7.79 11.26
N ALA A 101 5.94 -7.72 10.43
CA ALA A 101 6.34 -6.44 9.86
C ALA A 101 5.27 -5.91 8.91
N LEU A 102 4.72 -6.79 8.08
CA LEU A 102 3.65 -6.39 7.17
C LEU A 102 2.44 -5.89 7.96
N ALA A 103 2.06 -6.60 9.01
CA ALA A 103 0.91 -6.20 9.83
C ALA A 103 1.13 -4.83 10.45
N ARG A 104 2.35 -4.55 10.93
CA ARG A 104 2.65 -3.25 11.52
C ARG A 104 2.52 -2.12 10.50
N TRP A 105 3.03 -2.35 9.28
CA TRP A 105 2.94 -1.32 8.24
C TRP A 105 1.49 -1.06 7.84
N VAL A 106 0.70 -2.11 7.66
CA VAL A 106 -0.71 -1.96 7.32
C VAL A 106 -1.45 -1.24 8.45
N GLN A 107 -1.13 -1.58 9.71
CA GLN A 107 -1.77 -0.94 10.85
C GLN A 107 -1.46 0.55 10.91
N ARG A 108 -0.24 0.96 10.53
CA ARG A 108 0.08 2.40 10.49
C ARG A 108 -0.81 3.13 9.50
N GLY A 109 -1.05 2.51 8.34
CA GLY A 109 -1.97 3.12 7.37
C GLY A 109 -3.40 3.18 7.90
N LEU A 110 -3.85 2.11 8.54
CA LEU A 110 -5.19 2.08 9.14
C LEU A 110 -5.33 3.15 10.21
N ASP A 111 -4.32 3.28 11.08
CA ASP A 111 -4.37 4.27 12.15
C ASP A 111 -4.45 5.68 11.57
N PHE A 112 -3.70 5.95 10.50
CA PHE A 112 -3.71 7.28 9.93
C PHE A 112 -5.08 7.65 9.39
N VAL A 113 -5.74 6.73 8.68
CA VAL A 113 -7.03 7.04 8.05
C VAL A 113 -8.21 6.88 9.00
N SER A 114 -8.00 6.33 10.19
CA SER A 114 -9.09 6.03 11.11
C SER A 114 -9.86 7.28 11.56
N GLY A 115 -9.21 8.43 11.53
CA GLY A 115 -9.88 9.68 11.90
C GLY A 115 -10.52 10.41 10.73
N PHE A 116 -10.43 9.85 9.52
CA PHE A 116 -10.95 10.51 8.34
C PHE A 116 -12.43 10.18 8.16
N PRO A 117 -13.24 11.15 7.73
CA PRO A 117 -14.63 10.84 7.39
C PRO A 117 -14.69 9.92 6.18
N ALA A 118 -15.74 9.14 6.09
CA ALA A 118 -15.97 8.28 4.93
C ALA A 118 -16.14 9.12 3.68
N LYS A 119 -15.67 8.61 2.57
CA LYS A 119 -15.83 9.28 1.28
C LYS A 119 -16.93 8.65 0.47
#